data_76bf66ddac0ac22c6ace25586c37c778
#
_entry.id   76bf66ddac0ac22c6ace25586c37c778
#
_cell.length_a   1.000
_cell.length_b   1.000
_cell.length_c   1.000
_cell.angle_alpha   90.00
_cell.angle_beta   90.00
_cell.angle_gamma   90.00
#
_symmetry.space_group_name_H-M   'P 1'
#
loop_
_entity.id
_entity.type
_entity.pdbx_description
1 polymer ?
#
loop_
_entity_poly.entity_id
_entity_poly.type
_entity_poly.pdbx_seq_one_letter_code
_entity_poly.pdbx_strand_id
1 'polypeptide(L)'
;MDEFPDFDVSTLPPIPESWIPTHWHNDCCPSWLAAGNINQPLGYYMRVFVDYPDLNDREIPSASRYTYAVGGQHKSCDSWEQVIVAAVRFASFFGPPSLDEIKLSPVWILMD
;
A
#
# COMPACT_ATOMS: atom_id res chain seq x y z
N MET A 1 7.52 -13.71 6.78
CA MET A 1 6.07 -13.49 6.88
C MET A 1 5.35 -14.57 6.09
N ASP A 2 4.13 -14.90 6.44
CA ASP A 2 3.47 -16.10 5.92
C ASP A 2 3.21 -16.06 4.42
N GLU A 3 2.85 -14.90 3.87
CA GLU A 3 2.57 -14.76 2.43
C GLU A 3 3.85 -14.71 1.58
N PHE A 4 4.96 -14.36 2.17
CA PHE A 4 6.28 -14.29 1.53
C PHE A 4 7.32 -14.93 2.46
N PRO A 5 7.34 -16.27 2.56
CA PRO A 5 8.18 -16.96 3.57
C PRO A 5 9.68 -16.78 3.34
N ASP A 6 10.10 -16.51 2.13
CA ASP A 6 11.51 -16.28 1.76
C ASP A 6 11.93 -14.81 1.90
N PHE A 7 11.02 -13.92 2.30
CA PHE A 7 11.35 -12.50 2.47
C PHE A 7 12.04 -12.29 3.82
N ASP A 8 13.24 -11.71 3.79
CA ASP A 8 13.97 -11.35 5.00
C ASP A 8 13.40 -10.06 5.60
N VAL A 9 12.61 -10.19 6.66
CA VAL A 9 11.95 -9.06 7.30
C VAL A 9 12.92 -8.07 7.91
N SER A 10 14.17 -8.50 8.21
CA SER A 10 15.19 -7.58 8.73
C SER A 10 15.63 -6.54 7.71
N THR A 11 15.34 -6.76 6.43
CA THR A 11 15.68 -5.83 5.34
C THR A 11 14.62 -4.78 5.09
N LEU A 12 13.48 -4.86 5.78
CA LEU A 12 12.41 -3.87 5.61
C LEU A 12 12.88 -2.49 6.09
N PRO A 13 12.48 -1.42 5.37
CA PRO A 13 12.64 -0.08 5.89
C PRO A 13 11.72 0.11 7.11
N PRO A 14 11.89 1.22 7.88
CA PRO A 14 11.00 1.49 9.01
C PRO A 14 9.56 1.69 8.54
N ILE A 15 8.73 0.67 8.75
CA ILE A 15 7.31 0.73 8.39
C ILE A 15 6.54 1.45 9.51
N PRO A 16 5.81 2.54 9.23
CA PRO A 16 4.98 3.19 10.25
C PRO A 16 3.96 2.24 10.86
N GLU A 17 3.78 2.32 12.17
CA GLU A 17 2.87 1.45 12.91
C GLU A 17 1.42 1.57 12.47
N SER A 18 1.02 2.75 11.99
CA SER A 18 -0.34 2.99 11.52
C SER A 18 -0.67 2.30 10.21
N TRP A 19 0.35 1.84 9.47
CA TRP A 19 0.12 1.16 8.20
C TRP A 19 -0.41 -0.25 8.45
N ILE A 20 -1.29 -0.70 7.56
CA ILE A 20 -1.96 -1.99 7.70
C ILE A 20 -1.38 -2.95 6.67
N PRO A 21 -0.84 -4.12 7.10
CA PRO A 21 -0.35 -5.12 6.15
C PRO A 21 -1.45 -5.59 5.20
N THR A 22 -1.12 -5.64 3.91
CA THR A 22 -2.01 -6.13 2.86
C THR A 22 -1.31 -7.20 2.02
N HIS A 23 -0.50 -8.02 2.65
CA HIS A 23 0.29 -9.05 1.99
C HIS A 23 -0.59 -10.10 1.33
N TRP A 24 -0.26 -10.43 0.09
CA TRP A 24 -0.94 -11.48 -0.65
C TRP A 24 0.08 -12.24 -1.49
N HIS A 25 0.11 -13.56 -1.36
CA HIS A 25 1.15 -14.40 -1.97
C HIS A 25 1.16 -14.34 -3.51
N ASN A 26 0.06 -13.94 -4.15
CA ASN A 26 0.02 -13.75 -5.62
C ASN A 26 0.54 -12.39 -6.07
N ASP A 27 0.79 -11.46 -5.16
CA ASP A 27 1.51 -10.23 -5.48
C ASP A 27 3.01 -10.50 -5.62
N CYS A 28 3.72 -9.59 -6.28
CA CYS A 28 5.16 -9.73 -6.48
C CYS A 28 5.96 -9.59 -5.18
N CYS A 29 5.43 -8.92 -4.18
CA CYS A 29 6.14 -8.59 -2.94
C CYS A 29 5.17 -8.10 -1.86
N PRO A 30 5.64 -8.00 -0.61
CA PRO A 30 4.84 -7.47 0.49
C PRO A 30 4.33 -6.07 0.26
N SER A 31 3.17 -5.76 0.82
CA SER A 31 2.55 -4.45 0.71
C SER A 31 1.84 -4.03 1.98
N TRP A 32 1.61 -2.73 2.10
CA TRP A 32 0.90 -2.10 3.22
C TRP A 32 -0.04 -1.04 2.70
N LEU A 33 -1.19 -0.91 3.37
CA LEU A 33 -2.08 0.22 3.17
C LEU A 33 -1.55 1.38 4.00
N ALA A 34 -1.18 2.47 3.34
CA ALA A 34 -0.53 3.63 3.97
C ALA A 34 -1.47 4.81 4.17
N ALA A 35 -2.57 4.89 3.42
CA ALA A 35 -3.53 5.98 3.51
C ALA A 35 -4.88 5.53 2.95
N GLY A 36 -5.94 6.08 3.51
CA GLY A 36 -7.30 5.88 3.02
C GLY A 36 -7.89 4.51 3.36
N ASN A 37 -9.10 4.29 2.91
CA ASN A 37 -9.83 3.05 3.15
C ASN A 37 -9.81 2.20 1.89
N ILE A 38 -9.34 0.94 2.01
CA ILE A 38 -9.21 0.02 0.89
C ILE A 38 -10.57 -0.35 0.27
N ASN A 39 -11.65 -0.18 1.03
CA ASN A 39 -13.01 -0.44 0.56
C ASN A 39 -13.65 0.78 -0.12
N GLN A 40 -12.89 1.87 -0.28
CA GLN A 40 -13.38 3.07 -0.94
C GLN A 40 -13.72 2.77 -2.41
N PRO A 41 -14.98 3.00 -2.86
CA PRO A 41 -15.41 2.62 -4.21
C PRO A 41 -14.63 3.26 -5.35
N LEU A 42 -14.04 4.45 -5.11
CA LEU A 42 -13.30 5.18 -6.12
C LEU A 42 -11.79 4.91 -6.06
N GLY A 43 -11.35 4.00 -5.20
CA GLY A 43 -9.93 3.67 -5.08
C GLY A 43 -9.08 4.78 -4.46
N TYR A 44 -9.67 5.63 -3.63
CA TYR A 44 -8.96 6.70 -2.95
C TYR A 44 -8.23 6.17 -1.72
N TYR A 45 -7.20 5.39 -1.97
CA TYR A 45 -6.31 4.85 -0.95
C TYR A 45 -4.93 4.67 -1.56
N MET A 46 -3.92 4.58 -0.70
CA MET A 46 -2.54 4.35 -1.13
C MET A 46 -2.01 3.06 -0.55
N ARG A 47 -1.53 2.17 -1.42
CA ARG A 47 -0.78 0.97 -1.04
C ARG A 47 0.68 1.16 -1.37
N VAL A 48 1.56 0.65 -0.49
CA VAL A 48 3.00 0.69 -0.67
C VAL A 48 3.52 -0.74 -0.77
N PHE A 49 4.27 -1.02 -1.82
CA PHE A 49 4.92 -2.31 -2.06
C PHE A 49 6.41 -2.17 -1.79
N VAL A 50 6.96 -3.11 -1.03
CA VAL A 50 8.39 -3.18 -0.75
C VAL A 50 8.93 -4.47 -1.35
N ASP A 51 9.72 -4.33 -2.42
CA ASP A 51 10.28 -5.47 -3.13
C ASP A 51 11.48 -6.06 -2.40
N TYR A 52 11.97 -7.18 -2.91
CA TYR A 52 13.14 -7.86 -2.35
C TYR A 52 14.38 -6.96 -2.48
N PRO A 53 15.29 -6.99 -1.49
CA PRO A 53 16.51 -6.18 -1.57
C PRO A 53 17.43 -6.61 -2.72
N ASP A 54 17.51 -7.91 -2.99
CA ASP A 54 18.31 -8.43 -4.12
C ASP A 54 17.48 -8.33 -5.41
N LEU A 55 18.06 -7.69 -6.42
CA LEU A 55 17.43 -7.53 -7.72
C LEU A 55 17.06 -8.87 -8.37
N ASN A 56 17.85 -9.92 -8.09
CA ASN A 56 17.61 -11.23 -8.67
C ASN A 56 16.36 -11.93 -8.10
N ASP A 57 15.90 -11.50 -6.94
CA ASP A 57 14.72 -12.06 -6.31
C ASP A 57 13.43 -11.34 -6.73
N ARG A 58 13.56 -10.25 -7.47
CA ARG A 58 12.41 -9.47 -7.94
C ARG A 58 11.83 -10.08 -9.21
N GLU A 59 10.53 -10.02 -9.32
CA GLU A 59 9.82 -10.48 -10.52
C GLU A 59 10.33 -9.77 -11.77
N ILE A 60 10.61 -8.47 -11.66
CA ILE A 60 11.23 -7.66 -12.70
C ILE A 60 12.59 -7.21 -12.18
N PRO A 61 13.73 -7.75 -12.69
CA PRO A 61 15.05 -7.41 -12.13
C PRO A 61 15.45 -5.96 -12.23
N SER A 62 14.86 -5.19 -13.15
CA SER A 62 15.11 -3.75 -13.27
C SER A 62 14.17 -2.89 -12.43
N ALA A 63 13.24 -3.49 -11.68
CA ALA A 63 12.28 -2.75 -10.88
C ALA A 63 12.94 -2.02 -9.72
N SER A 64 12.38 -0.86 -9.34
CA SER A 64 12.77 -0.15 -8.13
C SER A 64 12.37 -0.93 -6.89
N ARG A 65 13.02 -0.63 -5.74
CA ARG A 65 12.74 -1.30 -4.48
C ARG A 65 11.32 -1.04 -3.98
N TYR A 66 10.81 0.17 -4.20
CA TYR A 66 9.52 0.59 -3.69
C TYR A 66 8.58 1.03 -4.80
N THR A 67 7.31 0.68 -4.66
CA THR A 67 6.24 1.15 -5.55
C THR A 67 5.05 1.54 -4.70
N TYR A 68 4.46 2.70 -4.96
CA TYR A 68 3.19 3.02 -4.35
C TYR A 68 2.11 3.20 -5.41
N ALA A 69 0.92 2.76 -5.06
CA ALA A 69 -0.24 2.76 -5.95
C ALA A 69 -1.36 3.59 -5.34
N VAL A 70 -1.89 4.53 -6.12
CA VAL A 70 -3.03 5.38 -5.76
C VAL A 70 -4.00 5.37 -6.93
N GLY A 71 -5.22 4.88 -6.69
CA GLY A 71 -6.18 4.66 -7.76
C GLY A 71 -5.62 3.65 -8.77
N GLY A 72 -5.60 3.99 -10.03
CA GLY A 72 -4.98 3.18 -11.08
C GLY A 72 -3.54 3.57 -11.41
N GLN A 73 -2.95 4.47 -10.64
CA GLN A 73 -1.62 5.01 -10.92
C GLN A 73 -0.57 4.37 -10.01
N HIS A 74 0.60 4.07 -10.58
CA HIS A 74 1.73 3.50 -9.86
C HIS A 74 2.94 4.40 -10.01
N LYS A 75 3.71 4.55 -8.95
CA LYS A 75 4.99 5.25 -8.99
C LYS A 75 6.06 4.43 -8.28
N SER A 76 7.18 4.22 -8.95
CA SER A 76 8.30 3.45 -8.42
C SER A 76 9.46 4.36 -8.06
N CYS A 77 10.17 4.06 -6.98
CA CYS A 77 11.36 4.79 -6.54
C CYS A 77 12.24 3.92 -5.65
N ASP A 78 13.48 4.34 -5.46
CA ASP A 78 14.44 3.65 -4.57
C ASP A 78 14.68 4.43 -3.28
N SER A 79 13.95 5.53 -3.04
CA SER A 79 14.07 6.34 -1.84
C SER A 79 12.87 6.11 -0.92
N TRP A 80 13.14 5.56 0.28
CA TRP A 80 12.10 5.38 1.29
C TRP A 80 11.55 6.72 1.79
N GLU A 81 12.40 7.76 1.84
CA GLU A 81 11.94 9.10 2.21
C GLU A 81 10.88 9.62 1.26
N GLN A 82 11.06 9.39 -0.05
CA GLN A 82 10.05 9.78 -1.04
C GLN A 82 8.73 9.05 -0.82
N VAL A 83 8.78 7.77 -0.47
CA VAL A 83 7.58 6.99 -0.16
C VAL A 83 6.87 7.58 1.06
N ILE A 84 7.62 7.88 2.13
CA ILE A 84 7.05 8.45 3.36
C ILE A 84 6.42 9.83 3.10
N VAL A 85 7.09 10.69 2.34
CA VAL A 85 6.55 12.01 1.97
C VAL A 85 5.23 11.85 1.21
N ALA A 86 5.19 10.93 0.25
CA ALA A 86 3.97 10.63 -0.50
C ALA A 86 2.86 10.10 0.43
N ALA A 87 3.20 9.22 1.36
CA ALA A 87 2.23 8.64 2.29
C ALA A 87 1.61 9.71 3.20
N VAL A 88 2.42 10.60 3.74
CA VAL A 88 1.92 11.72 4.56
C VAL A 88 0.99 12.61 3.73
N ARG A 89 1.38 12.90 2.51
CA ARG A 89 0.59 13.73 1.59
C ARG A 89 -0.76 13.11 1.29
N PHE A 90 -0.78 11.83 0.91
CA PHE A 90 -2.03 11.15 0.57
C PHE A 90 -2.91 10.91 1.80
N ALA A 91 -2.30 10.66 2.97
CA ALA A 91 -3.07 10.54 4.20
C ALA A 91 -3.78 11.85 4.58
N SER A 92 -3.23 13.00 4.21
CA SER A 92 -3.89 14.29 4.44
C SER A 92 -5.15 14.47 3.57
N PHE A 93 -5.22 13.77 2.43
CA PHE A 93 -6.39 13.81 1.54
C PHE A 93 -7.38 12.68 1.83
N PHE A 94 -6.88 11.46 2.05
CA PHE A 94 -7.70 10.26 2.14
C PHE A 94 -7.98 9.81 3.58
N GLY A 95 -7.29 10.41 4.55
CA GLY A 95 -7.32 9.97 5.95
C GLY A 95 -6.34 8.85 6.24
N PRO A 96 -6.27 8.41 7.51
CA PRO A 96 -5.40 7.31 7.91
C PRO A 96 -5.82 6.00 7.25
N PRO A 97 -4.90 5.01 7.17
CA PRO A 97 -5.26 3.71 6.60
C PRO A 97 -6.38 3.03 7.40
N SER A 98 -7.33 2.43 6.68
CA SER A 98 -8.48 1.75 7.29
C SER A 98 -8.93 0.60 6.41
N LEU A 99 -9.30 -0.50 7.05
CA LEU A 99 -9.95 -1.64 6.41
C LEU A 99 -11.44 -1.70 6.73
N ASP A 100 -11.97 -0.68 7.37
CA ASP A 100 -13.38 -0.67 7.79
C ASP A 100 -14.30 -0.75 6.57
N GLU A 101 -15.37 -1.51 6.73
CA GLU A 101 -16.40 -1.59 5.70
C GLU A 101 -17.07 -0.24 5.55
N ILE A 102 -17.19 0.23 4.30
CA ILE A 102 -17.88 1.46 4.00
C ILE A 102 -19.38 1.15 3.94
N LYS A 103 -20.12 1.72 4.90
CA LYS A 103 -21.57 1.60 4.94
C LYS A 103 -22.18 2.71 4.10
N LEU A 104 -23.09 2.33 3.22
CA LEU A 104 -23.86 3.31 2.48
C LEU A 104 -24.76 4.08 3.43
N SER A 105 -24.81 5.40 3.24
CA SER A 105 -25.70 6.25 4.04
C SER A 105 -27.16 5.87 3.79
N PRO A 106 -27.97 5.68 4.81
CA PRO A 106 -29.39 5.39 4.61
C PRO A 106 -30.17 6.56 3.98
N VAL A 107 -29.57 7.75 3.95
CA VAL A 107 -30.23 8.94 3.38
C VAL A 107 -30.57 8.75 1.91
N TRP A 108 -29.68 8.12 1.13
CA TRP A 108 -29.94 7.95 -0.29
C TRP A 108 -31.07 6.95 -0.58
N ILE A 109 -31.39 6.08 0.37
CA ILE A 109 -32.55 5.17 0.27
C ILE A 109 -33.84 5.97 0.30
N LEU A 110 -33.85 7.09 1.02
CA LEU A 110 -35.02 7.95 1.12
C LEU A 110 -35.26 8.81 -0.10
N MET A 111 -34.32 8.81 -1.04
CA MET A 111 -34.40 9.59 -2.28
C MET A 111 -35.09 8.84 -3.41
N ASP A 112 -35.43 7.62 -3.21
CA ASP A 112 -36.12 6.78 -4.21
C ASP A 112 -37.61 7.15 -4.34
#